data_389e671412d39ac8dfeb0382ddffac2e
#
_entry.id   389e671412d39ac8dfeb0382ddffac2e
#
_cell.length_a   1.000
_cell.length_b   1.000
_cell.length_c   1.000
_cell.angle_alpha   90.00
_cell.angle_beta   90.00
_cell.angle_gamma   90.00
#
_symmetry.space_group_name_H-M   'P 1'
#
loop_
_entity.id
_entity.type
_entity.pdbx_description
1 polymer ?
#
loop_
_entity_poly.entity_id
_entity_poly.type
_entity_poly.pdbx_seq_one_letter_code
_entity_poly.pdbx_strand_id
1 'polypeptide(L)'
;ICLVNRHFAQHPGNLDSFAWPVTREDALRSLRSFIDLRLPLFGRYEDAMWPGEPWLYHSHLSAALNLKLLNPREVVQAAQTAYRAGLAPLQSVEGFIRQILGWREFVRGIYWTQMPGYADLNALDAQQALPAWYWTGQTDIACLRDALLQTLRHGYAHHIQLLREPGLCRLLRGVRPTPGQGGYLA
;
A
#
# COMPACT_ATOMS: atom_id res chain seq x y z
N ILE A 1 -1.57 -14.81 -15.23
CA ILE A 1 -0.13 -14.66 -15.50
C ILE A 1 0.12 -14.57 -17.02
N CYS A 2 -0.30 -15.56 -17.87
CA CYS A 2 -0.03 -15.54 -19.31
C CYS A 2 -0.46 -14.26 -20.04
N LEU A 3 -1.66 -13.71 -19.73
CA LEU A 3 -2.14 -12.45 -20.31
C LEU A 3 -1.28 -11.26 -19.89
N VAL A 4 -0.90 -11.19 -18.62
CA VAL A 4 -0.06 -10.12 -18.10
C VAL A 4 1.32 -10.17 -18.79
N ASN A 5 1.96 -11.33 -18.87
CA ASN A 5 3.24 -11.46 -19.55
C ASN A 5 3.15 -11.12 -21.05
N ARG A 6 2.00 -11.38 -21.69
CA ARG A 6 1.81 -11.02 -23.09
C ARG A 6 1.69 -9.50 -23.31
N HIS A 7 0.98 -8.80 -22.44
CA HIS A 7 0.64 -7.39 -22.65
C HIS A 7 1.54 -6.42 -21.89
N PHE A 8 2.20 -6.88 -20.83
CA PHE A 8 2.95 -6.04 -19.89
C PHE A 8 4.40 -6.51 -19.65
N ALA A 9 4.96 -7.28 -20.58
CA ALA A 9 6.33 -7.82 -20.47
C ALA A 9 7.42 -6.75 -20.30
N GLN A 10 7.16 -5.51 -20.74
CA GLN A 10 8.09 -4.39 -20.65
C GLN A 10 7.86 -3.50 -19.40
N HIS A 11 6.87 -3.83 -18.56
CA HIS A 11 6.63 -3.08 -17.34
C HIS A 11 7.59 -3.53 -16.24
N PRO A 12 7.97 -2.62 -15.31
CA PRO A 12 8.81 -2.98 -14.18
C PRO A 12 8.13 -3.97 -13.25
N GLY A 13 8.94 -4.79 -12.56
CA GLY A 13 8.47 -5.85 -11.68
C GLY A 13 8.41 -7.23 -12.33
N ASN A 14 8.03 -8.23 -11.56
CA ASN A 14 7.85 -9.61 -12.03
C ASN A 14 6.65 -10.29 -11.34
N LEU A 15 6.28 -11.46 -11.83
CA LEU A 15 5.16 -12.24 -11.29
C LEU A 15 5.61 -13.54 -10.57
N ASP A 16 6.90 -13.72 -10.34
CA ASP A 16 7.45 -14.97 -9.79
C ASP A 16 6.96 -15.24 -8.37
N SER A 17 6.80 -14.17 -7.60
CA SER A 17 6.30 -14.23 -6.21
C SER A 17 4.84 -13.79 -6.07
N PHE A 18 4.05 -13.77 -7.16
CA PHE A 18 2.68 -13.31 -7.11
C PHE A 18 1.79 -14.23 -6.27
N ALA A 19 1.33 -13.72 -5.13
CA ALA A 19 0.49 -14.42 -4.16
C ALA A 19 -0.76 -13.63 -3.73
N TRP A 20 -1.09 -12.56 -4.44
CA TRP A 20 -2.24 -11.71 -4.10
C TRP A 20 -3.57 -12.39 -4.42
N PRO A 21 -4.61 -12.19 -3.59
CA PRO A 21 -5.95 -12.69 -3.86
C PRO A 21 -6.48 -12.17 -5.20
N VAL A 22 -6.97 -13.08 -6.03
CA VAL A 22 -7.61 -12.77 -7.32
C VAL A 22 -9.08 -13.17 -7.34
N THR A 23 -9.55 -13.88 -6.33
CA THR A 23 -10.94 -14.25 -6.15
C THR A 23 -11.46 -13.75 -4.80
N ARG A 24 -12.79 -13.63 -4.69
CA ARG A 24 -13.41 -13.28 -3.40
C ARG A 24 -13.10 -14.30 -2.31
N GLU A 25 -13.05 -15.56 -2.65
CA GLU A 25 -12.75 -16.64 -1.71
C GLU A 25 -11.33 -16.51 -1.14
N ASP A 26 -10.34 -16.23 -2.00
CA ASP A 26 -8.96 -15.96 -1.59
C ASP A 26 -8.87 -14.73 -0.70
N ALA A 27 -9.60 -13.67 -1.06
CA ALA A 27 -9.64 -12.45 -0.27
C ALA A 27 -10.24 -12.67 1.13
N LEU A 28 -11.29 -13.48 1.24
CA LEU A 28 -11.88 -13.88 2.52
C LEU A 28 -10.93 -14.77 3.35
N ARG A 29 -10.15 -15.65 2.71
CA ARG A 29 -9.09 -16.42 3.40
C ARG A 29 -8.01 -15.49 3.95
N SER A 30 -7.59 -14.49 3.16
CA SER A 30 -6.61 -13.49 3.59
C SER A 30 -7.13 -12.65 4.76
N LEU A 31 -8.42 -12.26 4.73
CA LEU A 31 -9.05 -11.56 5.85
C LEU A 31 -9.04 -12.41 7.12
N ARG A 32 -9.48 -13.65 7.06
CA ARG A 32 -9.44 -14.57 8.21
C ARG A 32 -8.03 -14.73 8.76
N SER A 33 -7.06 -15.01 7.89
CA SER A 33 -5.65 -15.14 8.28
C SER A 33 -5.13 -13.87 8.97
N PHE A 34 -5.51 -12.68 8.51
CA PHE A 34 -5.13 -11.43 9.17
C PHE A 34 -5.76 -11.32 10.56
N ILE A 35 -7.07 -11.55 10.68
CA ILE A 35 -7.81 -11.47 11.94
C ILE A 35 -7.22 -12.43 12.99
N ASP A 36 -6.93 -13.67 12.59
CA ASP A 36 -6.52 -14.73 13.51
C ASP A 36 -5.05 -14.61 13.92
N LEU A 37 -4.16 -14.24 12.99
CA LEU A 37 -2.71 -14.35 13.20
C LEU A 37 -2.00 -13.01 13.44
N ARG A 38 -2.48 -11.91 12.86
CA ARG A 38 -1.75 -10.64 12.85
C ARG A 38 -2.45 -9.51 13.58
N LEU A 39 -3.78 -9.46 13.54
CA LEU A 39 -4.55 -8.42 14.22
C LEU A 39 -4.24 -8.32 15.72
N PRO A 40 -4.03 -9.42 16.48
CA PRO A 40 -3.70 -9.32 17.92
C PRO A 40 -2.45 -8.49 18.21
N LEU A 41 -1.47 -8.49 17.30
CA LEU A 41 -0.21 -7.75 17.44
C LEU A 41 -0.12 -6.52 16.53
N PHE A 42 -1.12 -6.27 15.71
CA PHE A 42 -1.13 -5.19 14.72
C PHE A 42 -0.84 -3.83 15.35
N GLY A 43 -1.55 -3.43 16.38
CA GLY A 43 -1.39 -2.11 17.00
C GLY A 43 -0.01 -1.87 17.64
N ARG A 44 0.72 -2.96 17.97
CA ARG A 44 2.09 -2.86 18.48
C ARG A 44 3.11 -2.73 17.36
N TYR A 45 2.84 -3.29 16.19
CA TYR A 45 3.81 -3.43 15.09
C TYR A 45 3.31 -2.84 13.77
N GLU A 46 2.25 -1.99 13.79
CA GLU A 46 1.68 -1.42 12.56
C GLU A 46 2.68 -0.58 11.76
N ASP A 47 3.64 0.06 12.44
CA ASP A 47 4.68 0.87 11.82
C ASP A 47 6.04 0.16 11.76
N ALA A 48 6.10 -1.12 12.10
CA ALA A 48 7.35 -1.87 12.10
C ALA A 48 7.86 -2.08 10.67
N MET A 49 9.17 -1.89 10.50
CA MET A 49 9.90 -2.18 9.27
C MET A 49 11.13 -3.01 9.63
N TRP A 50 11.41 -4.04 8.84
CA TRP A 50 12.57 -4.88 9.03
C TRP A 50 13.19 -5.23 7.68
N PRO A 51 14.50 -5.01 7.47
CA PRO A 51 15.16 -5.35 6.21
C PRO A 51 14.94 -6.83 5.85
N GLY A 52 14.51 -7.08 4.63
CA GLY A 52 14.25 -8.43 4.13
C GLY A 52 12.93 -9.07 4.56
N GLU A 53 12.13 -8.42 5.42
CA GLU A 53 10.85 -8.93 5.91
C GLU A 53 9.68 -8.03 5.48
N PRO A 54 9.17 -8.20 4.26
CA PRO A 54 8.17 -7.29 3.70
C PRO A 54 6.77 -7.43 4.32
N TRP A 55 6.47 -8.57 4.94
CA TRP A 55 5.09 -8.91 5.30
C TRP A 55 4.70 -8.55 6.74
N LEU A 56 5.55 -8.78 7.71
CA LEU A 56 5.34 -8.52 9.13
C LEU A 56 3.87 -8.71 9.59
N TYR A 57 3.33 -7.75 10.35
CA TYR A 57 1.98 -7.80 10.90
C TYR A 57 0.94 -7.01 10.08
N HIS A 58 1.31 -6.53 8.88
CA HIS A 58 0.42 -5.74 8.03
C HIS A 58 -0.74 -6.58 7.51
N SER A 59 -1.88 -5.92 7.22
CA SER A 59 -3.11 -6.63 6.82
C SER A 59 -3.04 -7.25 5.43
N HIS A 60 -2.35 -6.63 4.49
CA HIS A 60 -2.25 -6.99 3.07
C HIS A 60 -3.63 -7.03 2.36
N LEU A 61 -4.63 -6.29 2.86
CA LEU A 61 -5.99 -6.31 2.33
C LEU A 61 -6.28 -5.18 1.34
N SER A 62 -5.35 -4.24 1.14
CA SER A 62 -5.56 -3.06 0.31
C SER A 62 -5.92 -3.42 -1.14
N ALA A 63 -5.20 -4.34 -1.76
CA ALA A 63 -5.49 -4.80 -3.13
C ALA A 63 -6.91 -5.39 -3.22
N ALA A 64 -7.30 -6.27 -2.29
CA ALA A 64 -8.63 -6.89 -2.26
C ALA A 64 -9.75 -5.86 -2.02
N LEU A 65 -9.52 -4.84 -1.21
CA LEU A 65 -10.46 -3.73 -0.98
C LEU A 65 -10.58 -2.83 -2.22
N ASN A 66 -9.46 -2.51 -2.88
CA ASN A 66 -9.44 -1.66 -4.06
C ASN A 66 -10.09 -2.34 -5.27
N LEU A 67 -9.87 -3.64 -5.45
CA LEU A 67 -10.50 -4.46 -6.48
C LEU A 67 -11.95 -4.85 -6.16
N LYS A 68 -12.51 -4.40 -5.01
CA LYS A 68 -13.87 -4.72 -4.56
C LYS A 68 -14.11 -6.23 -4.29
N LEU A 69 -13.06 -7.00 -4.10
CA LEU A 69 -13.16 -8.39 -3.64
C LEU A 69 -13.61 -8.47 -2.17
N LEU A 70 -13.32 -7.45 -1.38
CA LEU A 70 -13.81 -7.27 -0.01
C LEU A 70 -14.57 -5.95 0.11
N ASN A 71 -15.64 -5.96 0.90
CA ASN A 71 -16.33 -4.73 1.29
C ASN A 71 -15.66 -4.17 2.57
N PRO A 72 -15.36 -2.87 2.66
CA PRO A 72 -14.80 -2.27 3.88
C PRO A 72 -15.62 -2.55 5.15
N ARG A 73 -16.95 -2.59 5.04
CA ARG A 73 -17.83 -2.90 6.19
C ARG A 73 -17.59 -4.30 6.74
N GLU A 74 -17.48 -5.32 5.88
CA GLU A 74 -17.24 -6.69 6.35
C GLU A 74 -15.88 -6.83 7.03
N VAL A 75 -14.87 -6.12 6.53
CA VAL A 75 -13.54 -6.09 7.14
C VAL A 75 -13.57 -5.45 8.52
N VAL A 76 -14.23 -4.30 8.64
CA VAL A 76 -14.44 -3.62 9.94
C VAL A 76 -15.23 -4.49 10.91
N GLN A 77 -16.31 -5.13 10.44
CA GLN A 77 -17.13 -6.03 11.27
C GLN A 77 -16.34 -7.25 11.77
N ALA A 78 -15.47 -7.83 10.92
CA ALA A 78 -14.60 -8.94 11.33
C ALA A 78 -13.66 -8.52 12.46
N ALA A 79 -13.02 -7.35 12.35
CA ALA A 79 -12.15 -6.81 13.39
C ALA A 79 -12.92 -6.50 14.70
N GLN A 80 -14.11 -5.90 14.61
CA GLN A 80 -14.98 -5.66 15.77
C GLN A 80 -15.40 -6.96 16.46
N THR A 81 -15.72 -7.98 15.68
CA THR A 81 -16.09 -9.30 16.22
C THR A 81 -14.92 -9.93 16.98
N ALA A 82 -13.71 -9.85 16.43
CA ALA A 82 -12.49 -10.32 17.12
C ALA A 82 -12.26 -9.59 18.45
N TYR A 83 -12.46 -8.27 18.48
CA TYR A 83 -12.39 -7.50 19.73
C TYR A 83 -13.42 -7.96 20.76
N ARG A 84 -14.70 -8.06 20.36
CA ARG A 84 -15.77 -8.49 21.25
C ARG A 84 -15.59 -9.92 21.79
N ALA A 85 -14.92 -10.77 21.01
CA ALA A 85 -14.56 -12.13 21.42
C ALA A 85 -13.28 -12.18 22.27
N GLY A 86 -12.62 -11.05 22.56
CA GLY A 86 -11.38 -11.02 23.34
C GLY A 86 -10.16 -11.53 22.60
N LEU A 87 -10.22 -11.71 21.28
CA LEU A 87 -9.13 -12.24 20.44
C LEU A 87 -8.09 -11.19 20.07
N ALA A 88 -8.45 -9.90 20.09
CA ALA A 88 -7.55 -8.82 19.77
C ALA A 88 -7.76 -7.62 20.72
N PRO A 89 -6.70 -6.92 21.16
CA PRO A 89 -6.81 -5.78 22.05
C PRO A 89 -7.37 -4.54 21.32
N LEU A 90 -8.01 -3.64 22.07
CA LEU A 90 -8.64 -2.43 21.54
C LEU A 90 -7.68 -1.61 20.65
N GLN A 91 -6.45 -1.40 21.09
CA GLN A 91 -5.45 -0.63 20.35
C GLN A 91 -5.19 -1.17 18.94
N SER A 92 -5.15 -2.49 18.77
CA SER A 92 -4.94 -3.13 17.46
C SER A 92 -6.17 -2.97 16.56
N VAL A 93 -7.35 -3.18 17.12
CA VAL A 93 -8.62 -3.10 16.37
C VAL A 93 -8.93 -1.66 16.00
N GLU A 94 -8.76 -0.72 16.91
CA GLU A 94 -8.97 0.71 16.68
C GLU A 94 -7.99 1.24 15.63
N GLY A 95 -6.69 0.97 15.79
CA GLY A 95 -5.67 1.34 14.81
C GLY A 95 -5.99 0.81 13.41
N PHE A 96 -6.35 -0.46 13.30
CA PHE A 96 -6.71 -1.06 12.02
C PHE A 96 -7.97 -0.45 11.40
N ILE A 97 -9.04 -0.26 12.17
CA ILE A 97 -10.29 0.35 11.69
C ILE A 97 -10.04 1.80 11.25
N ARG A 98 -9.21 2.54 11.97
CA ARG A 98 -8.83 3.91 11.61
C ARG A 98 -8.12 3.97 10.26
N GLN A 99 -7.26 3.01 9.92
CA GLN A 99 -6.63 2.96 8.59
C GLN A 99 -7.68 2.80 7.47
N ILE A 100 -8.74 2.05 7.71
CA ILE A 100 -9.80 1.87 6.71
C ILE A 100 -10.71 3.10 6.63
N LEU A 101 -11.27 3.55 7.74
CA LEU A 101 -12.23 4.66 7.76
C LEU A 101 -11.55 6.01 7.51
N GLY A 102 -10.45 6.29 8.21
CA GLY A 102 -9.75 7.56 8.14
C GLY A 102 -9.20 7.82 6.73
N TRP A 103 -8.29 6.99 6.27
CA TRP A 103 -7.62 7.21 4.99
C TRP A 103 -8.57 7.10 3.80
N ARG A 104 -9.40 6.08 3.75
CA ARG A 104 -10.31 5.89 2.61
C ARG A 104 -11.34 7.01 2.49
N GLU A 105 -11.94 7.44 3.58
CA GLU A 105 -12.90 8.54 3.56
C GLU A 105 -12.23 9.90 3.35
N PHE A 106 -11.03 10.11 3.88
CA PHE A 106 -10.24 11.30 3.59
C PHE A 106 -9.93 11.41 2.08
N VAL A 107 -9.35 10.36 1.50
CA VAL A 107 -9.03 10.34 0.06
C VAL A 107 -10.29 10.51 -0.78
N ARG A 108 -11.38 9.85 -0.41
CA ARG A 108 -12.68 10.01 -1.08
C ARG A 108 -13.20 11.45 -0.99
N GLY A 109 -13.09 12.08 0.17
CA GLY A 109 -13.47 13.48 0.37
C GLY A 109 -12.68 14.42 -0.54
N ILE A 110 -11.35 14.30 -0.56
CA ILE A 110 -10.48 15.08 -1.44
C ILE A 110 -10.84 14.84 -2.92
N TYR A 111 -11.01 13.58 -3.32
CA TYR A 111 -11.36 13.26 -4.70
C TYR A 111 -12.65 13.97 -5.15
N TRP A 112 -13.73 13.86 -4.39
CA TRP A 112 -15.01 14.41 -4.79
C TRP A 112 -15.11 15.94 -4.66
N THR A 113 -14.29 16.55 -3.81
CA THR A 113 -14.35 18.00 -3.57
C THR A 113 -13.30 18.79 -4.36
N GLN A 114 -12.17 18.17 -4.75
CA GLN A 114 -11.04 18.90 -5.31
C GLN A 114 -10.65 18.46 -6.72
N MET A 115 -11.07 17.26 -7.17
CA MET A 115 -10.73 16.81 -8.52
C MET A 115 -11.63 17.48 -9.59
N PRO A 116 -11.17 17.71 -10.83
CA PRO A 116 -9.84 17.33 -11.35
C PRO A 116 -8.72 18.33 -11.02
N GLY A 117 -9.03 19.55 -10.61
CA GLY A 117 -8.04 20.62 -10.41
C GLY A 117 -6.91 20.26 -9.41
N TYR A 118 -7.20 19.42 -8.41
CA TYR A 118 -6.20 18.99 -7.44
C TYR A 118 -5.01 18.24 -8.08
N ALA A 119 -5.25 17.54 -9.19
CA ALA A 119 -4.20 16.79 -9.89
C ALA A 119 -3.14 17.70 -10.52
N ASP A 120 -3.48 18.94 -10.82
CA ASP A 120 -2.60 19.91 -11.48
C ASP A 120 -1.83 20.78 -10.48
N LEU A 121 -2.11 20.62 -9.17
CA LEU A 121 -1.44 21.41 -8.14
C LEU A 121 0.04 21.03 -8.02
N ASN A 122 0.89 22.04 -8.00
CA ASN A 122 2.34 21.93 -7.79
C ASN A 122 2.80 23.06 -6.85
N ALA A 123 2.41 22.96 -5.60
CA ALA A 123 2.63 24.00 -4.59
C ALA A 123 4.12 24.37 -4.36
N LEU A 124 5.05 23.49 -4.72
CA LEU A 124 6.48 23.72 -4.57
C LEU A 124 7.18 24.09 -5.89
N ASP A 125 6.41 24.30 -6.96
CA ASP A 125 6.94 24.53 -8.31
C ASP A 125 8.04 23.53 -8.71
N ALA A 126 7.84 22.26 -8.36
CA ALA A 126 8.77 21.19 -8.63
C ALA A 126 8.82 20.86 -10.13
N GLN A 127 9.99 20.92 -10.76
CA GLN A 127 10.14 20.78 -12.22
C GLN A 127 10.99 19.59 -12.65
N GLN A 128 11.65 18.89 -11.72
CA GLN A 128 12.56 17.80 -12.04
C GLN A 128 11.82 16.56 -12.54
N ALA A 129 12.41 15.87 -13.51
CA ALA A 129 11.89 14.58 -13.96
C ALA A 129 12.11 13.50 -12.90
N LEU A 130 11.23 12.47 -12.90
CA LEU A 130 11.40 11.32 -12.02
C LEU A 130 12.68 10.56 -12.42
N PRO A 131 13.64 10.37 -11.50
CA PRO A 131 14.88 9.67 -11.80
C PRO A 131 14.64 8.21 -12.20
N ALA A 132 15.45 7.69 -13.14
CA ALA A 132 15.32 6.34 -13.66
C ALA A 132 15.44 5.24 -12.58
N TRP A 133 16.16 5.48 -11.50
CA TRP A 133 16.30 4.51 -10.41
C TRP A 133 14.99 4.22 -9.65
N TYR A 134 13.95 5.05 -9.79
CA TYR A 134 12.61 4.69 -9.29
C TYR A 134 12.06 3.42 -9.97
N TRP A 135 12.47 3.17 -11.21
CA TRP A 135 12.00 2.01 -11.99
C TRP A 135 12.95 0.81 -11.93
N THR A 136 14.18 1.03 -11.51
CA THR A 136 15.21 -0.02 -11.52
C THR A 136 15.68 -0.41 -10.13
N GLY A 137 15.44 0.43 -9.11
CA GLY A 137 16.00 0.27 -7.77
C GLY A 137 17.51 0.52 -7.68
N GLN A 138 18.17 0.97 -8.77
CA GLN A 138 19.61 1.20 -8.81
C GLN A 138 19.98 2.55 -8.22
N THR A 139 20.16 2.60 -6.92
CA THR A 139 20.57 3.80 -6.16
C THR A 139 21.53 3.43 -5.04
N ASP A 140 22.43 4.33 -4.68
CA ASP A 140 23.38 4.17 -3.57
C ASP A 140 22.73 4.42 -2.19
N ILE A 141 21.52 4.99 -2.17
CA ILE A 141 20.77 5.24 -0.95
C ILE A 141 20.12 3.93 -0.52
N ALA A 142 20.67 3.26 0.49
CA ALA A 142 20.29 1.90 0.89
C ALA A 142 18.79 1.77 1.21
N CYS A 143 18.21 2.67 2.00
CA CYS A 143 16.78 2.62 2.34
C CYS A 143 15.86 2.75 1.12
N LEU A 144 16.18 3.67 0.19
CA LEU A 144 15.44 3.80 -1.06
C LEU A 144 15.54 2.56 -1.93
N ARG A 145 16.75 2.01 -2.06
CA ARG A 145 16.98 0.79 -2.82
C ARG A 145 16.14 -0.36 -2.27
N ASP A 146 16.15 -0.57 -0.96
CA ASP A 146 15.41 -1.65 -0.32
C ASP A 146 13.90 -1.50 -0.52
N ALA A 147 13.34 -0.30 -0.32
CA ALA A 147 11.92 -0.01 -0.53
C ALA A 147 11.50 -0.21 -1.99
N LEU A 148 12.30 0.27 -2.94
CA LEU A 148 12.02 0.13 -4.38
C LEU A 148 12.13 -1.32 -4.86
N LEU A 149 13.18 -2.03 -4.48
CA LEU A 149 13.35 -3.44 -4.85
C LEU A 149 12.26 -4.32 -4.25
N GLN A 150 11.84 -4.07 -3.01
CA GLN A 150 10.70 -4.75 -2.39
C GLN A 150 9.42 -4.51 -3.21
N THR A 151 9.15 -3.25 -3.58
CA THR A 151 7.97 -2.89 -4.38
C THR A 151 7.99 -3.58 -5.75
N LEU A 152 9.11 -3.53 -6.47
CA LEU A 152 9.27 -4.16 -7.76
C LEU A 152 9.10 -5.69 -7.71
N ARG A 153 9.61 -6.31 -6.64
CA ARG A 153 9.57 -7.76 -6.47
C ARG A 153 8.21 -8.30 -6.06
N HIS A 154 7.52 -7.60 -5.16
CA HIS A 154 6.30 -8.11 -4.51
C HIS A 154 5.03 -7.38 -4.93
N GLY A 155 5.13 -6.28 -5.69
CA GLY A 155 4.01 -5.36 -5.93
C GLY A 155 3.49 -4.76 -4.63
N TYR A 156 4.36 -4.64 -3.60
CA TYR A 156 4.00 -4.22 -2.25
C TYR A 156 5.14 -3.52 -1.54
N ALA A 157 4.83 -2.41 -0.92
CA ALA A 157 5.67 -1.79 0.10
C ALA A 157 4.79 -1.27 1.24
N HIS A 158 5.31 -1.28 2.45
CA HIS A 158 4.65 -0.67 3.58
C HIS A 158 4.51 0.85 3.36
N HIS A 159 3.41 1.43 3.85
CA HIS A 159 3.10 2.85 3.72
C HIS A 159 4.27 3.77 4.09
N ILE A 160 4.96 3.50 5.20
CA ILE A 160 6.13 4.29 5.62
C ILE A 160 7.26 4.15 4.61
N GLN A 161 7.59 2.95 4.18
CA GLN A 161 8.63 2.72 3.17
C GLN A 161 8.32 3.41 1.84
N LEU A 162 7.04 3.46 1.43
CA LEU A 162 6.67 4.06 0.15
C LEU A 162 6.54 5.58 0.23
N LEU A 163 5.91 6.12 1.28
CA LEU A 163 5.65 7.56 1.39
C LEU A 163 6.79 8.32 2.03
N ARG A 164 7.37 7.82 3.11
CA ARG A 164 8.44 8.57 3.79
C ARG A 164 9.74 8.54 3.02
N GLU A 165 10.18 7.40 2.55
CA GLU A 165 11.48 7.29 1.90
C GLU A 165 11.44 7.79 0.44
N PRO A 166 10.76 7.13 -0.52
CA PRO A 166 10.73 7.63 -1.89
C PRO A 166 9.93 8.91 -2.05
N GLY A 167 8.85 9.10 -1.29
CA GLY A 167 8.01 10.30 -1.35
C GLY A 167 8.75 11.54 -0.87
N LEU A 168 9.42 11.48 0.28
CA LEU A 168 10.24 12.57 0.79
C LEU A 168 11.44 12.87 -0.14
N CYS A 169 12.06 11.83 -0.69
CA CYS A 169 13.15 12.01 -1.66
C CYS A 169 12.67 12.72 -2.94
N ARG A 170 11.46 12.40 -3.44
CA ARG A 170 10.85 13.13 -4.56
C ARG A 170 10.64 14.60 -4.22
N LEU A 171 10.09 14.87 -3.03
CA LEU A 171 9.85 16.23 -2.55
C LEU A 171 11.15 17.03 -2.48
N LEU A 172 12.17 16.51 -1.80
CA LEU A 172 13.46 17.17 -1.61
C LEU A 172 14.22 17.38 -2.92
N ARG A 173 14.03 16.53 -3.91
CA ARG A 173 14.62 16.67 -5.24
C ARG A 173 13.80 17.54 -6.19
N GLY A 174 12.69 18.10 -5.77
CA GLY A 174 11.82 18.91 -6.61
C GLY A 174 11.26 18.15 -7.82
N VAL A 175 10.96 16.86 -7.66
CA VAL A 175 10.38 16.05 -8.74
C VAL A 175 8.93 16.46 -8.97
N ARG A 176 8.60 16.78 -10.24
CA ARG A 176 7.25 17.22 -10.64
C ARG A 176 6.18 16.20 -10.26
N PRO A 177 5.10 16.62 -9.60
CA PRO A 177 3.92 15.78 -9.43
C PRO A 177 3.17 15.68 -10.77
N THR A 178 3.36 14.61 -11.53
CA THR A 178 2.68 14.41 -12.82
C THR A 178 1.60 13.34 -12.67
N PRO A 179 0.36 13.56 -13.16
CA PRO A 179 -0.72 12.59 -13.08
C PRO A 179 -0.40 11.23 -13.72
N GLY A 180 0.37 11.23 -14.82
CA GLY A 180 0.74 10.00 -15.53
C GLY A 180 1.83 9.17 -14.85
N GLN A 181 2.54 9.72 -13.86
CA GLN A 181 3.55 9.00 -13.07
C GLN A 181 3.02 8.59 -11.69
N GLY A 182 1.77 8.96 -11.38
CA GLY A 182 1.11 8.68 -10.11
C GLY A 182 0.73 7.20 -9.91
N GLY A 183 0.74 6.37 -10.95
CA GLY A 183 0.45 4.95 -10.86
C GLY A 183 1.41 4.13 -9.98
N TYR A 184 2.51 4.74 -9.53
CA TYR A 184 3.45 4.13 -8.59
C TYR A 184 3.12 4.43 -7.12
N LEU A 185 2.19 5.37 -6.85
CA LEU A 185 1.85 5.83 -5.50
C LEU A 185 0.36 5.67 -5.16
N ALA A 186 -0.42 5.01 -6.01
CA ALA A 186 -1.84 4.76 -5.77
C ALA A 186 -2.09 3.44 -5.02
#